data_3d47668b75ab294b68004830474965b2
#
_entry.id   3d47668b75ab294b68004830474965b2
#
_cell.length_a   1.000
_cell.length_b   1.000
_cell.length_c   1.000
_cell.angle_alpha   90.00
_cell.angle_beta   90.00
_cell.angle_gamma   90.00
#
_symmetry.space_group_name_H-M   'P 1'
#
loop_
_entity.id
_entity.type
_entity.pdbx_description
1 polymer ?
#
loop_
_entity_poly.entity_id
_entity_poly.type
_entity_poly.pdbx_seq_one_letter_code
_entity_poly.pdbx_strand_id
1 'polypeptide(L)'
;MLCPGMHIPPKNNLLRQAEPARAERITFSRAYVEIEATYMVPPGSPIQSLDEVDRPGVRIAVAARSAYDLWLKRHIQKATLVHAEGFDATFEMFQRDQLEAMACLRPRLLSDAEKMPGARILPGQFTAVQQSIGTHKRNTQAAAFLQQFVNEAIDTGLVASL
;
A
#
# COMPACT_ATOMS: atom_id res chain seq x y z
N MET A 1 -28.71 15.78 5.75
CA MET A 1 -28.79 17.24 5.52
C MET A 1 -27.37 17.75 5.37
N LEU A 2 -26.87 17.97 4.16
CA LEU A 2 -25.51 18.44 3.90
C LEU A 2 -25.42 19.94 4.17
N CYS A 3 -24.44 20.36 4.97
CA CYS A 3 -24.21 21.78 5.21
C CYS A 3 -23.82 22.49 3.90
N PRO A 4 -24.43 23.64 3.56
CA PRO A 4 -24.05 24.41 2.37
C PRO A 4 -22.64 24.98 2.56
N GLY A 5 -21.75 24.67 1.63
CA GLY A 5 -20.36 25.20 1.61
C GLY A 5 -19.25 24.16 1.72
N MET A 6 -19.56 22.86 1.86
CA MET A 6 -18.53 21.83 1.89
C MET A 6 -18.10 21.51 0.46
N HIS A 7 -17.03 22.13 0.01
CA HIS A 7 -16.34 21.77 -1.22
C HIS A 7 -15.65 20.42 -1.00
N ILE A 8 -16.19 19.35 -1.58
CA ILE A 8 -15.55 18.03 -1.57
C ILE A 8 -14.38 18.11 -2.56
N PRO A 9 -13.12 18.06 -2.09
CA PRO A 9 -11.99 18.02 -3.00
C PRO A 9 -12.03 16.75 -3.86
N PRO A 10 -11.42 16.76 -5.05
CA PRO A 10 -11.43 15.60 -5.94
C PRO A 10 -10.92 14.35 -5.24
N LYS A 11 -11.54 13.21 -5.55
CA LYS A 11 -11.45 11.90 -4.88
C LYS A 11 -10.04 11.35 -4.56
N ASN A 12 -8.99 11.97 -5.08
CA ASN A 12 -7.61 11.45 -5.00
C ASN A 12 -6.78 11.91 -3.80
N ASN A 13 -7.32 12.71 -2.88
CA ASN A 13 -6.51 13.34 -1.83
C ASN A 13 -6.84 12.95 -0.38
N LEU A 14 -7.88 12.17 -0.13
CA LEU A 14 -8.34 11.89 1.24
C LEU A 14 -7.76 10.60 1.85
N LEU A 15 -7.57 9.56 1.04
CA LEU A 15 -7.02 8.29 1.51
C LEU A 15 -5.52 8.23 1.23
N ARG A 16 -4.71 8.30 2.27
CA ARG A 16 -3.25 8.21 2.14
C ARG A 16 -2.68 7.27 3.18
N GLN A 17 -1.67 6.53 2.73
CA GLN A 17 -0.83 5.76 3.61
C GLN A 17 -0.04 6.71 4.53
N ALA A 18 -0.14 6.48 5.84
CA ALA A 18 0.59 7.27 6.83
C ALA A 18 2.08 6.91 6.75
N GLU A 19 2.85 7.78 6.13
CA GLU A 19 4.30 7.68 6.01
C GLU A 19 4.98 8.87 6.70
N PRO A 20 6.09 8.65 7.43
CA PRO A 20 6.80 9.72 8.12
C PRO A 20 7.18 10.91 7.21
N ALA A 21 7.64 10.62 5.99
CA ALA A 21 7.99 11.65 5.01
C ALA A 21 6.80 12.52 4.57
N ARG A 22 5.57 12.01 4.67
CA ARG A 22 4.35 12.77 4.36
C ARG A 22 3.85 13.58 5.55
N ALA A 23 4.19 13.17 6.77
CA ALA A 23 3.78 13.86 8.00
C ALA A 23 4.32 15.29 8.12
N GLU A 24 5.31 15.68 7.34
CA GLU A 24 5.80 17.07 7.30
C GLU A 24 4.76 18.06 6.79
N ARG A 25 3.89 17.63 5.86
CA ARG A 25 2.91 18.50 5.18
C ARG A 25 1.46 18.11 5.44
N ILE A 26 1.22 16.90 5.94
CA ILE A 26 -0.11 16.33 6.13
C ILE A 26 -0.31 15.98 7.60
N THR A 27 -1.46 16.35 8.14
CA THR A 27 -1.95 15.84 9.42
C THR A 27 -2.82 14.64 9.13
N PHE A 28 -2.48 13.48 9.70
CA PHE A 28 -3.20 12.24 9.55
C PHE A 28 -4.14 12.00 10.74
N SER A 29 -5.30 11.39 10.49
CA SER A 29 -6.10 10.79 11.54
C SER A 29 -5.39 9.58 12.14
N ARG A 30 -5.93 9.01 13.21
CA ARG A 30 -5.62 7.65 13.64
C ARG A 30 -5.79 6.68 12.47
N ALA A 31 -4.92 5.68 12.37
CA ALA A 31 -5.07 4.60 11.39
C ALA A 31 -6.34 3.80 11.72
N TYR A 32 -7.16 3.54 10.72
CA TYR A 32 -8.41 2.78 10.86
C TYR A 32 -8.31 1.37 10.28
N VAL A 33 -7.31 1.10 9.45
CA VAL A 33 -7.01 -0.24 8.94
C VAL A 33 -5.51 -0.39 8.70
N GLU A 34 -5.01 -1.59 8.90
CA GLU A 34 -3.65 -2.01 8.59
C GLU A 34 -3.70 -3.11 7.53
N ILE A 35 -2.97 -2.93 6.44
CA ILE A 35 -2.98 -3.84 5.32
C ILE A 35 -1.57 -4.41 5.13
N GLU A 36 -1.46 -5.73 5.18
CA GLU A 36 -0.20 -6.44 4.98
C GLU A 36 0.35 -6.22 3.57
N ALA A 37 1.65 -5.96 3.48
CA ALA A 37 2.41 -5.96 2.24
C ALA A 37 3.32 -7.18 2.19
N THR A 38 3.26 -7.91 1.09
CA THR A 38 4.03 -9.14 0.87
C THR A 38 4.44 -9.25 -0.60
N TYR A 39 4.96 -10.40 -0.99
CA TYR A 39 5.36 -10.66 -2.36
C TYR A 39 4.49 -11.72 -3.03
N MET A 40 4.27 -11.57 -4.32
CA MET A 40 3.80 -12.60 -5.22
C MET A 40 4.97 -13.03 -6.11
N VAL A 41 5.09 -14.32 -6.37
CA VAL A 41 6.09 -14.90 -7.27
C VAL A 41 5.38 -15.62 -8.42
N PRO A 42 6.01 -15.69 -9.62
CA PRO A 42 5.40 -16.33 -10.78
C PRO A 42 5.29 -17.85 -10.62
N PRO A 43 4.51 -18.53 -11.48
CA PRO A 43 4.43 -19.98 -11.49
C PRO A 43 5.82 -20.62 -11.64
N GLY A 44 6.08 -21.68 -10.86
CA GLY A 44 7.37 -22.39 -10.92
C GLY A 44 8.56 -21.67 -10.26
N SER A 45 8.35 -20.50 -9.65
CA SER A 45 9.40 -19.80 -8.94
C SER A 45 10.04 -20.63 -7.83
N PRO A 46 11.37 -20.67 -7.72
CA PRO A 46 12.08 -21.35 -6.63
C PRO A 46 11.97 -20.62 -5.28
N ILE A 47 11.58 -19.33 -5.28
CA ILE A 47 11.46 -18.51 -4.07
C ILE A 47 10.27 -19.01 -3.24
N GLN A 48 10.52 -19.40 -1.99
CA GLN A 48 9.51 -19.99 -1.10
C GLN A 48 9.20 -19.10 0.12
N SER A 49 10.12 -18.19 0.49
CA SER A 49 10.00 -17.35 1.68
C SER A 49 10.39 -15.89 1.40
N LEU A 50 10.02 -15.00 2.32
CA LEU A 50 10.34 -13.57 2.21
C LEU A 50 11.87 -13.32 2.21
N ASP A 51 12.61 -14.09 3.01
CA ASP A 51 14.07 -13.94 3.14
C ASP A 51 14.81 -14.31 1.84
N GLU A 52 14.18 -15.06 0.97
CA GLU A 52 14.74 -15.45 -0.31
C GLU A 52 14.58 -14.39 -1.40
N VAL A 53 13.78 -13.36 -1.16
CA VAL A 53 13.52 -12.30 -2.16
C VAL A 53 14.69 -11.32 -2.27
N ASP A 54 15.38 -11.00 -1.16
CA ASP A 54 16.51 -10.08 -1.20
C ASP A 54 17.82 -10.79 -1.56
N ARG A 55 17.91 -11.28 -2.80
CA ARG A 55 19.10 -11.95 -3.34
C ARG A 55 19.61 -11.26 -4.61
N PRO A 56 20.91 -11.38 -4.93
CA PRO A 56 21.45 -10.92 -6.21
C PRO A 56 20.71 -11.60 -7.38
N GLY A 57 20.34 -10.81 -8.37
CA GLY A 57 19.65 -11.29 -9.56
C GLY A 57 18.12 -11.34 -9.43
N VAL A 58 17.55 -11.18 -8.24
CA VAL A 58 16.11 -11.04 -8.05
C VAL A 58 15.68 -9.61 -8.41
N ARG A 59 14.70 -9.48 -9.31
CA ARG A 59 14.08 -8.22 -9.69
C ARG A 59 12.67 -8.18 -9.12
N ILE A 60 12.37 -7.12 -8.39
CA ILE A 60 11.11 -6.94 -7.66
C ILE A 60 10.30 -5.83 -8.32
N ALA A 61 9.16 -6.17 -8.92
CA ALA A 61 8.20 -5.18 -9.40
C ALA A 61 7.56 -4.45 -8.22
N VAL A 62 7.49 -3.13 -8.27
CA VAL A 62 6.90 -2.33 -7.21
C VAL A 62 6.24 -1.06 -7.76
N ALA A 63 5.07 -0.70 -7.23
CA ALA A 63 4.42 0.55 -7.56
C ALA A 63 5.19 1.73 -6.97
N ALA A 64 5.67 2.62 -7.83
CA ALA A 64 6.47 3.77 -7.45
C ALA A 64 5.75 4.66 -6.42
N ARG A 65 6.50 5.15 -5.43
CA ARG A 65 6.03 6.07 -4.38
C ARG A 65 4.93 5.51 -3.48
N SER A 66 4.68 4.20 -3.50
CA SER A 66 3.84 3.55 -2.49
C SER A 66 4.54 3.53 -1.11
N ALA A 67 3.79 3.30 -0.03
CA ALA A 67 4.40 3.20 1.30
C ALA A 67 5.36 2.01 1.40
N TYR A 68 4.99 0.87 0.81
CA TYR A 68 5.85 -0.29 0.77
C TYR A 68 7.06 -0.13 -0.17
N ASP A 69 6.98 0.68 -1.26
CA ASP A 69 8.17 1.07 -2.05
C ASP A 69 9.18 1.86 -1.20
N LEU A 70 8.69 2.84 -0.42
CA LEU A 70 9.53 3.62 0.47
C LEU A 70 10.18 2.74 1.57
N TRP A 71 9.48 1.72 2.02
CA TRP A 71 10.03 0.74 2.95
C TRP A 71 11.10 -0.13 2.28
N LEU A 72 10.80 -0.70 1.10
CA LEU A 72 11.72 -1.55 0.35
C LEU A 72 13.02 -0.85 -0.01
N LYS A 73 12.97 0.42 -0.43
CA LYS A 73 14.17 1.23 -0.71
C LYS A 73 15.14 1.35 0.46
N ARG A 74 14.63 1.21 1.69
CA ARG A 74 15.45 1.27 2.91
C ARG A 74 15.97 -0.09 3.38
N HIS A 75 15.33 -1.18 2.96
CA HIS A 75 15.57 -2.51 3.51
C HIS A 75 16.18 -3.49 2.49
N ILE A 76 15.81 -3.39 1.22
CA ILE A 76 16.39 -4.22 0.15
C ILE A 76 17.84 -3.81 -0.08
N GLN A 77 18.74 -4.80 -0.05
CA GLN A 77 20.18 -4.58 -0.18
C GLN A 77 20.79 -5.25 -1.41
N LYS A 78 20.22 -6.36 -1.87
CA LYS A 78 20.79 -7.23 -2.91
C LYS A 78 19.92 -7.34 -4.15
N ALA A 79 18.61 -7.38 -3.97
CA ALA A 79 17.66 -7.43 -5.07
C ALA A 79 17.51 -6.06 -5.74
N THR A 80 16.98 -6.06 -6.95
CA THR A 80 16.77 -4.83 -7.74
C THR A 80 15.27 -4.46 -7.74
N LEU A 81 14.95 -3.24 -7.32
CA LEU A 81 13.57 -2.72 -7.40
C LEU A 81 13.31 -2.17 -8.81
N VAL A 82 12.27 -2.67 -9.47
CA VAL A 82 11.81 -2.21 -10.78
C VAL A 82 10.47 -1.51 -10.60
N HIS A 83 10.40 -0.24 -10.97
CA HIS A 83 9.28 0.63 -10.66
C HIS A 83 8.35 0.84 -11.86
N ALA A 84 7.03 0.82 -11.60
CA ALA A 84 6.01 1.29 -12.53
C ALA A 84 5.03 2.25 -11.82
N GLU A 85 4.30 3.03 -12.59
CA GLU A 85 3.35 4.02 -12.07
C GLU A 85 1.97 3.36 -11.86
N GLY A 86 1.64 3.06 -10.60
CA GLY A 86 0.37 2.46 -10.20
C GLY A 86 0.36 0.93 -10.22
N PHE A 87 -0.73 0.36 -9.73
CA PHE A 87 -0.82 -1.08 -9.49
C PHE A 87 -0.92 -1.89 -10.80
N ASP A 88 -1.74 -1.43 -11.75
CA ASP A 88 -1.98 -2.17 -13.00
C ASP A 88 -0.71 -2.23 -13.84
N ALA A 89 -0.05 -1.08 -14.03
CA ALA A 89 1.23 -1.04 -14.76
C ALA A 89 2.33 -1.87 -14.08
N THR A 90 2.31 -1.97 -12.74
CA THR A 90 3.25 -2.83 -12.00
C THR A 90 3.00 -4.31 -12.28
N PHE A 91 1.74 -4.73 -12.32
CA PHE A 91 1.39 -6.11 -12.64
C PHE A 91 1.70 -6.45 -14.09
N GLU A 92 1.36 -5.57 -15.05
CA GLU A 92 1.71 -5.75 -16.46
C GLU A 92 3.22 -5.85 -16.68
N MET A 93 4.01 -4.98 -16.03
CA MET A 93 5.47 -5.03 -16.06
C MET A 93 6.01 -6.32 -15.48
N PHE A 94 5.46 -6.78 -14.34
CA PHE A 94 5.84 -8.04 -13.71
C PHE A 94 5.68 -9.23 -14.66
N GLN A 95 4.56 -9.29 -15.40
CA GLN A 95 4.29 -10.34 -16.37
C GLN A 95 5.16 -10.21 -17.63
N ARG A 96 5.17 -9.02 -18.25
CA ARG A 96 5.86 -8.77 -19.52
C ARG A 96 7.36 -8.99 -19.42
N ASP A 97 7.97 -8.49 -18.36
CA ASP A 97 9.42 -8.51 -18.17
C ASP A 97 9.89 -9.75 -17.39
N GLN A 98 8.96 -10.67 -17.08
CA GLN A 98 9.20 -11.93 -16.38
C GLN A 98 10.05 -11.70 -15.10
N LEU A 99 9.58 -10.80 -14.25
CA LEU A 99 10.28 -10.47 -13.01
C LEU A 99 10.11 -11.57 -11.96
N GLU A 100 11.07 -11.70 -11.06
CA GLU A 100 11.15 -12.80 -10.08
C GLU A 100 10.16 -12.65 -8.93
N ALA A 101 9.78 -11.40 -8.59
CA ALA A 101 8.81 -11.11 -7.55
C ALA A 101 8.03 -9.81 -7.83
N MET A 102 6.84 -9.69 -7.28
CA MET A 102 6.04 -8.46 -7.24
C MET A 102 5.68 -8.14 -5.80
N ALA A 103 6.04 -6.95 -5.33
CA ALA A 103 5.69 -6.43 -4.02
C ALA A 103 4.40 -5.60 -4.08
N CYS A 104 3.41 -5.94 -3.27
CA CYS A 104 2.17 -5.19 -3.16
C CYS A 104 1.42 -5.49 -1.86
N LEU A 105 0.29 -4.82 -1.65
CA LEU A 105 -0.66 -5.15 -0.59
C LEU A 105 -1.32 -6.50 -0.85
N ARG A 106 -1.45 -7.33 0.17
CA ARG A 106 -1.99 -8.71 0.06
C ARG A 106 -3.34 -8.79 -0.66
N PRO A 107 -4.35 -7.94 -0.39
CA PRO A 107 -5.63 -8.02 -1.10
C PRO A 107 -5.48 -7.79 -2.61
N ARG A 108 -4.58 -6.89 -3.01
CA ARG A 108 -4.29 -6.66 -4.42
C ARG A 108 -3.59 -7.87 -5.06
N LEU A 109 -2.61 -8.45 -4.38
CA LEU A 109 -1.90 -9.65 -4.86
C LEU A 109 -2.85 -10.85 -5.04
N LEU A 110 -3.84 -11.00 -4.15
CA LEU A 110 -4.87 -12.05 -4.30
C LEU A 110 -5.65 -11.87 -5.60
N SER A 111 -6.12 -10.66 -5.87
CA SER A 111 -6.83 -10.34 -7.13
C SER A 111 -5.96 -10.51 -8.37
N ASP A 112 -4.68 -10.19 -8.30
CA ASP A 112 -3.75 -10.33 -9.42
C ASP A 112 -3.33 -11.80 -9.63
N ALA A 113 -3.25 -12.60 -8.57
CA ALA A 113 -2.97 -14.03 -8.65
C ALA A 113 -4.08 -14.81 -9.40
N GLU A 114 -5.34 -14.37 -9.31
CA GLU A 114 -6.44 -14.93 -10.11
C GLU A 114 -6.20 -14.79 -11.61
N LYS A 115 -5.48 -13.74 -12.03
CA LYS A 115 -5.14 -13.47 -13.44
C LYS A 115 -3.88 -14.22 -13.91
N MET A 116 -3.13 -14.85 -12.99
CA MET A 116 -1.90 -15.57 -13.27
C MET A 116 -1.95 -16.96 -12.61
N PRO A 117 -2.61 -17.95 -13.22
CA PRO A 117 -2.73 -19.30 -12.66
C PRO A 117 -1.36 -19.90 -12.31
N GLY A 118 -1.21 -20.39 -11.08
CA GLY A 118 0.04 -20.94 -10.55
C GLY A 118 0.97 -19.94 -9.90
N ALA A 119 0.68 -18.64 -9.95
CA ALA A 119 1.38 -17.65 -9.13
C ALA A 119 1.11 -17.91 -7.64
N ARG A 120 2.09 -17.60 -6.79
CA ARG A 120 2.00 -17.83 -5.34
C ARG A 120 2.26 -16.53 -4.58
N ILE A 121 1.45 -16.28 -3.55
CA ILE A 121 1.71 -15.24 -2.58
C ILE A 121 2.53 -15.84 -1.45
N LEU A 122 3.67 -15.24 -1.14
CA LEU A 122 4.55 -15.73 -0.08
C LEU A 122 3.87 -15.58 1.29
N PRO A 123 4.07 -16.56 2.19
CA PRO A 123 3.55 -16.47 3.54
C PRO A 123 4.22 -15.36 4.33
N GLY A 124 3.49 -14.76 5.28
CA GLY A 124 3.96 -13.63 6.07
C GLY A 124 3.90 -12.30 5.35
N GLN A 125 4.46 -11.28 5.96
CA GLN A 125 4.51 -9.91 5.45
C GLN A 125 5.90 -9.31 5.69
N PHE A 126 6.40 -8.48 4.79
CA PHE A 126 7.62 -7.73 5.03
C PHE A 126 7.35 -6.40 5.73
N THR A 127 6.16 -5.84 5.56
CA THR A 127 5.67 -4.67 6.29
C THR A 127 4.14 -4.63 6.28
N ALA A 128 3.57 -3.78 7.11
CA ALA A 128 2.16 -3.46 7.09
C ALA A 128 1.96 -1.96 6.83
N VAL A 129 0.96 -1.65 6.03
CA VAL A 129 0.65 -0.29 5.63
C VAL A 129 -0.59 0.20 6.36
N GLN A 130 -0.41 1.22 7.18
CA GLN A 130 -1.50 1.87 7.90
C GLN A 130 -2.25 2.84 7.00
N GLN A 131 -3.56 2.66 6.91
CA GLN A 131 -4.44 3.57 6.19
C GLN A 131 -5.01 4.60 7.14
N SER A 132 -4.86 5.86 6.77
CA SER A 132 -5.33 7.02 7.52
C SER A 132 -5.93 8.04 6.58
N ILE A 133 -6.82 8.87 7.09
CA ILE A 133 -7.33 10.02 6.35
C ILE A 133 -6.39 11.21 6.64
N GLY A 134 -5.90 11.86 5.60
CA GLY A 134 -4.98 12.99 5.74
C GLY A 134 -5.54 14.29 5.21
N THR A 135 -5.23 15.39 5.89
CA THR A 135 -5.49 16.74 5.41
C THR A 135 -4.23 17.60 5.52
N HIS A 136 -4.18 18.67 4.74
CA HIS A 136 -3.04 19.59 4.81
C HIS A 136 -2.93 20.21 6.19
N LYS A 137 -1.72 20.32 6.77
CA LYS A 137 -1.46 20.86 8.12
C LYS A 137 -2.08 22.23 8.37
N ARG A 138 -2.24 23.06 7.33
CA ARG A 138 -2.86 24.38 7.46
C ARG A 138 -4.36 24.31 7.74
N ASN A 139 -5.01 23.18 7.48
CA ASN A 139 -6.45 23.01 7.71
C ASN A 139 -6.69 22.32 9.07
N THR A 140 -6.53 23.09 10.14
CA THR A 140 -6.66 22.59 11.51
C THR A 140 -8.08 22.16 11.86
N GLN A 141 -9.09 22.82 11.31
CA GLN A 141 -10.51 22.46 11.54
C GLN A 141 -10.83 21.12 10.90
N ALA A 142 -10.41 20.91 9.64
CA ALA A 142 -10.59 19.62 8.99
C ALA A 142 -9.80 18.52 9.68
N ALA A 143 -8.60 18.79 10.20
CA ALA A 143 -7.83 17.82 10.95
C ALA A 143 -8.56 17.35 12.21
N ALA A 144 -9.12 18.27 12.99
CA ALA A 144 -9.89 17.95 14.19
C ALA A 144 -11.15 17.14 13.86
N PHE A 145 -11.90 17.56 12.85
CA PHE A 145 -13.09 16.85 12.39
C PHE A 145 -12.77 15.42 11.93
N LEU A 146 -11.73 15.24 11.11
CA LEU A 146 -11.34 13.93 10.61
C LEU A 146 -10.87 13.01 11.73
N GLN A 147 -10.16 13.53 12.72
CA GLN A 147 -9.74 12.76 13.88
C GLN A 147 -10.94 12.26 14.68
N GLN A 148 -11.90 13.14 14.95
CA GLN A 148 -13.12 12.78 15.67
C GLN A 148 -13.94 11.75 14.87
N PHE A 149 -14.18 12.00 13.59
CA PHE A 149 -14.93 11.10 12.71
C PHE A 149 -14.33 9.69 12.65
N VAL A 150 -13.00 9.60 12.49
CA VAL A 150 -12.32 8.28 12.44
C VAL A 150 -12.40 7.57 13.79
N ASN A 151 -12.24 8.28 14.90
CA ASN A 151 -12.39 7.68 16.23
C ASN A 151 -13.81 7.14 16.41
N GLU A 152 -14.84 7.92 16.11
CA GLU A 152 -16.25 7.48 16.20
C GLU A 152 -16.51 6.27 15.28
N ALA A 153 -15.98 6.27 14.04
CA ALA A 153 -16.16 5.16 13.11
C ALA A 153 -15.50 3.86 13.60
N ILE A 154 -14.35 3.95 14.28
CA ILE A 154 -13.70 2.80 14.91
C ILE A 154 -14.50 2.34 16.14
N ASP A 155 -14.84 3.27 17.03
CA ASP A 155 -15.46 2.96 18.32
C ASP A 155 -16.90 2.42 18.17
N THR A 156 -17.61 2.83 17.13
CA THR A 156 -18.95 2.31 16.77
C THR A 156 -18.92 0.99 15.99
N GLY A 157 -17.73 0.50 15.63
CA GLY A 157 -17.58 -0.72 14.83
C GLY A 157 -17.91 -0.57 13.34
N LEU A 158 -18.14 0.67 12.87
CA LEU A 158 -18.42 0.92 11.44
C LEU A 158 -17.28 0.40 10.55
N VAL A 159 -16.02 0.62 10.95
CA VAL A 159 -14.85 0.14 10.19
C VAL A 159 -14.80 -1.38 10.14
N ALA A 160 -15.18 -2.06 11.22
CA ALA A 160 -15.16 -3.52 11.29
C ALA A 160 -16.29 -4.17 10.48
N SER A 161 -17.29 -3.41 10.07
CA SER A 161 -18.44 -3.88 9.27
C SER A 161 -18.26 -3.70 7.76
N LEU A 162 -17.17 -3.06 7.32
CA LEU A 162 -16.83 -2.84 5.92
C LEU A 162 -15.95 -3.95 5.36
#